data_241f5ba2bafc639a242532405da34249
#
_entry.id   241f5ba2bafc639a242532405da34249
#
_cell.length_a   1.000
_cell.length_b   1.000
_cell.length_c   1.000
_cell.angle_alpha   90.00
_cell.angle_beta   90.00
_cell.angle_gamma   90.00
#
_symmetry.space_group_name_H-M   'P 1'
#
loop_
_entity.id
_entity.type
_entity.pdbx_description
1 polymer ?
#
loop_
_entity_poly.entity_id
_entity_poly.type
_entity_poly.pdbx_seq_one_letter_code
_entity_poly.pdbx_strand_id
1 'polypeptide(L)'
;MPRAPSPHPTDVELEILQALWNHGPCSLSVLCETLRAEREVAATTVATMLRVMSDKQLVKRTGSGRGATWSAVVTQQRTEAGMVGALVDRLFAGAADRLAAHLVEGGQLNPTQLAELRQLIDQQSSSTDKKNAITKTRKHKGDSKG
;
A
#
# COMPACT_ATOMS: atom_id res chain seq x y z
N MET A 1 17.71 15.65 -15.91
CA MET A 1 16.26 15.62 -16.02
C MET A 1 15.63 15.36 -14.66
N PRO A 2 14.65 16.16 -14.28
CA PRO A 2 13.92 15.84 -13.05
C PRO A 2 13.18 14.50 -13.23
N ARG A 3 13.33 13.65 -12.25
CA ARG A 3 12.59 12.40 -12.24
C ARG A 3 11.11 12.69 -12.03
N ALA A 4 10.26 11.98 -12.76
CA ALA A 4 8.84 12.01 -12.45
C ALA A 4 8.64 11.61 -10.99
N PRO A 5 7.70 12.27 -10.26
CA PRO A 5 7.43 11.86 -8.88
C PRO A 5 7.10 10.38 -8.84
N SER A 6 7.65 9.68 -7.88
CA SER A 6 7.31 8.28 -7.68
C SER A 6 5.81 8.14 -7.42
N PRO A 7 5.11 7.18 -8.06
CA PRO A 7 3.70 6.96 -7.76
C PRO A 7 3.47 6.41 -6.37
N HIS A 8 4.54 5.97 -5.70
CA HIS A 8 4.45 5.41 -4.35
C HIS A 8 4.93 6.43 -3.33
N PRO A 9 4.37 6.43 -2.10
CA PRO A 9 4.81 7.36 -1.09
C PRO A 9 6.25 7.08 -0.66
N THR A 10 6.97 8.15 -0.28
CA THR A 10 8.27 8.05 0.36
C THR A 10 8.08 7.53 1.79
N ASP A 11 9.17 7.21 2.47
CA ASP A 11 9.11 6.71 3.85
C ASP A 11 8.38 7.69 4.79
N VAL A 12 8.68 8.97 4.69
CA VAL A 12 8.06 9.99 5.55
C VAL A 12 6.60 10.21 5.14
N GLU A 13 6.30 10.22 3.85
CA GLU A 13 4.93 10.29 3.36
C GLU A 13 4.12 9.09 3.86
N LEU A 14 4.72 7.92 3.88
CA LEU A 14 4.07 6.71 4.40
C LEU A 14 3.76 6.84 5.89
N GLU A 15 4.67 7.42 6.68
CA GLU A 15 4.42 7.67 8.09
C GLU A 15 3.19 8.56 8.29
N ILE A 16 3.07 9.61 7.47
CA ILE A 16 1.90 10.50 7.51
C ILE A 16 0.63 9.74 7.15
N LEU A 17 0.68 8.94 6.08
CA LEU A 17 -0.47 8.13 5.68
C LEU A 17 -0.87 7.14 6.78
N GLN A 18 0.10 6.49 7.42
CA GLN A 18 -0.18 5.55 8.52
C GLN A 18 -0.87 6.25 9.68
N ALA A 19 -0.45 7.47 10.01
CA ALA A 19 -1.10 8.26 11.04
C ALA A 19 -2.55 8.58 10.66
N LEU A 20 -2.79 8.96 9.40
CA LEU A 20 -4.14 9.25 8.90
C LEU A 20 -5.02 7.99 8.86
N TRP A 21 -4.46 6.86 8.44
CA TRP A 21 -5.22 5.61 8.43
C TRP A 21 -5.60 5.16 9.84
N ASN A 22 -4.68 5.31 10.78
CA ASN A 22 -4.91 4.87 12.18
C ASN A 22 -5.84 5.81 12.93
N HIS A 23 -5.68 7.12 12.73
CA HIS A 23 -6.42 8.14 13.47
C HIS A 23 -7.73 8.53 12.78
N GLY A 24 -7.74 8.52 11.45
CA GLY A 24 -8.82 9.09 10.64
C GLY A 24 -8.55 10.55 10.29
N PRO A 25 -9.47 11.21 9.62
CA PRO A 25 -9.29 12.62 9.24
C PRO A 25 -8.98 13.49 10.45
N CYS A 26 -7.96 14.32 10.34
CA CYS A 26 -7.52 15.14 11.47
C CYS A 26 -6.86 16.44 10.99
N SER A 27 -6.69 17.37 11.92
CA SER A 27 -6.04 18.64 11.67
C SER A 27 -4.51 18.47 11.62
N LEU A 28 -3.84 19.50 11.11
CA LEU A 28 -2.38 19.53 11.10
C LEU A 28 -1.80 19.38 12.52
N SER A 29 -2.42 20.03 13.51
CA SER A 29 -1.97 19.95 14.90
C SER A 29 -1.99 18.52 15.43
N VAL A 30 -3.10 17.82 15.22
CA VAL A 30 -3.25 16.43 15.66
C VAL A 30 -2.24 15.53 14.95
N LEU A 31 -2.06 15.75 13.67
CA LEU A 31 -1.11 14.97 12.89
C LEU A 31 0.32 15.17 13.39
N CYS A 32 0.70 16.42 13.68
CA CYS A 32 2.02 16.73 14.24
C CYS A 32 2.24 16.05 15.60
N GLU A 33 1.23 16.07 16.46
CA GLU A 33 1.33 15.39 17.75
C GLU A 33 1.51 13.89 17.61
N THR A 34 0.78 13.29 16.68
CA THR A 34 0.87 11.86 16.40
C THR A 34 2.27 11.49 15.90
N LEU A 35 2.83 12.30 15.00
CA LEU A 35 4.14 12.06 14.44
C LEU A 35 5.27 12.30 15.44
N ARG A 36 5.10 13.22 16.39
CA ARG A 36 6.11 13.51 17.42
C ARG A 36 6.36 12.32 18.33
N ALA A 37 5.41 11.43 18.49
CA ALA A 37 5.59 10.22 19.27
C ALA A 37 6.71 9.34 18.70
N GLU A 38 6.95 9.41 17.41
CA GLU A 38 7.96 8.60 16.72
C GLU A 38 9.16 9.40 16.25
N ARG A 39 8.96 10.70 15.95
CA ARG A 39 9.99 11.53 15.33
C ARG A 39 9.72 12.99 15.62
N GLU A 40 10.77 13.76 15.92
CA GLU A 40 10.64 15.21 16.01
C GLU A 40 10.57 15.80 14.61
N VAL A 41 9.39 16.31 14.26
CA VAL A 41 9.17 16.94 12.96
C VAL A 41 8.50 18.30 13.19
N ALA A 42 9.04 19.33 12.57
CA ALA A 42 8.44 20.67 12.64
C ALA A 42 7.10 20.71 11.91
N ALA A 43 6.16 21.48 12.45
CA ALA A 43 4.84 21.64 11.84
C ALA A 43 4.93 22.15 10.40
N THR A 44 5.87 23.05 10.12
CA THR A 44 6.09 23.57 8.77
C THR A 44 6.52 22.48 7.78
N THR A 45 7.33 21.54 8.24
CA THR A 45 7.76 20.40 7.43
C THR A 45 6.57 19.49 7.10
N VAL A 46 5.74 19.19 8.10
CA VAL A 46 4.55 18.36 7.89
C VAL A 46 3.58 19.05 6.94
N ALA A 47 3.37 20.36 7.10
CA ALA A 47 2.49 21.14 6.23
C ALA A 47 2.99 21.12 4.78
N THR A 48 4.30 21.26 4.58
CA THR A 48 4.90 21.22 3.24
C THR A 48 4.73 19.84 2.63
N MET A 49 4.94 18.80 3.41
CA MET A 49 4.78 17.42 2.94
C MET A 49 3.33 17.11 2.56
N LEU A 50 2.38 17.58 3.37
CA LEU A 50 0.96 17.41 3.06
C LEU A 50 0.58 18.08 1.74
N ARG A 51 1.17 19.25 1.47
CA ARG A 51 0.95 19.94 0.19
C ARG A 51 1.47 19.10 -0.98
N VAL A 52 2.69 18.58 -0.87
CA VAL A 52 3.27 17.70 -1.89
C VAL A 52 2.42 16.44 -2.06
N MET A 53 1.99 15.84 -0.96
CA MET A 53 1.16 14.64 -0.98
C MET A 53 -0.23 14.93 -1.59
N SER A 54 -0.76 16.12 -1.37
CA SER A 54 -2.01 16.54 -2.00
C SER A 54 -1.86 16.64 -3.52
N ASP A 55 -0.73 17.20 -3.98
CA ASP A 55 -0.42 17.28 -5.41
C ASP A 55 -0.27 15.89 -6.03
N LYS A 56 0.24 14.93 -5.26
CA LYS A 56 0.36 13.52 -5.68
C LYS A 56 -0.95 12.76 -5.55
N GLN A 57 -2.00 13.38 -5.03
CA GLN A 57 -3.31 12.75 -4.81
C GLN A 57 -3.29 11.64 -3.76
N LEU A 58 -2.39 11.75 -2.80
CA LEU A 58 -2.31 10.80 -1.67
C LEU A 58 -3.21 11.22 -0.51
N VAL A 59 -3.37 12.52 -0.32
CA VAL A 59 -4.21 13.10 0.73
C VAL A 59 -5.06 14.20 0.13
N LYS A 60 -6.11 14.59 0.86
CA LYS A 60 -6.95 15.74 0.50
C LYS A 60 -7.18 16.59 1.71
N ARG A 61 -7.34 17.90 1.48
CA ARG A 61 -7.66 18.87 2.50
C ARG A 61 -9.16 19.21 2.40
N THR A 62 -9.82 19.22 3.53
CA THR A 62 -11.23 19.63 3.62
C THR A 62 -11.32 20.83 4.55
N GLY A 63 -12.01 21.86 4.10
CA GLY A 63 -12.12 23.11 4.87
C GLY A 63 -10.97 24.04 4.59
N SER A 64 -10.89 25.12 5.37
CA SER A 64 -9.85 26.14 5.19
C SER A 64 -9.38 26.65 6.55
N GLY A 65 -8.18 27.25 6.54
CA GLY A 65 -7.59 27.82 7.74
C GLY A 65 -7.27 26.76 8.79
N ARG A 66 -7.38 27.17 10.06
CA ARG A 66 -7.03 26.30 11.19
C ARG A 66 -8.00 25.13 11.37
N GLY A 67 -9.22 25.26 10.84
CA GLY A 67 -10.21 24.20 10.91
C GLY A 67 -10.09 23.17 9.81
N ALA A 68 -9.09 23.30 8.93
CA ALA A 68 -8.90 22.34 7.84
C ALA A 68 -8.52 20.97 8.39
N THR A 69 -9.09 19.93 7.78
CA THR A 69 -8.77 18.55 8.09
C THR A 69 -8.10 17.89 6.89
N TRP A 70 -7.21 16.97 7.18
CA TRP A 70 -6.52 16.18 6.17
C TRP A 70 -6.97 14.74 6.27
N SER A 71 -7.16 14.10 5.13
CA SER A 71 -7.55 12.70 5.07
C SER A 71 -6.80 12.00 3.96
N ALA A 72 -6.60 10.69 4.13
CA ALA A 72 -5.96 9.87 3.11
C ALA A 72 -6.95 9.61 1.97
N VAL A 73 -6.51 9.87 0.73
CA VAL A 73 -7.29 9.56 -0.48
C VAL A 73 -7.09 8.08 -0.85
N VAL A 74 -5.84 7.60 -0.68
CA VAL A 74 -5.49 6.22 -0.97
C VAL A 74 -5.76 5.33 0.23
N THR A 75 -6.17 4.09 -0.02
CA THR A 75 -6.38 3.12 1.05
C THR A 75 -5.07 2.46 1.44
N GLN A 76 -4.99 2.02 2.69
CA GLN A 76 -3.83 1.28 3.18
C GLN A 76 -3.57 0.04 2.35
N GLN A 77 -4.61 -0.72 2.07
CA GLN A 77 -4.49 -1.96 1.31
C GLN A 77 -3.94 -1.74 -0.10
N ARG A 78 -4.44 -0.72 -0.80
CA ARG A 78 -3.96 -0.42 -2.15
C ARG A 78 -2.53 0.09 -2.14
N THR A 79 -2.18 0.89 -1.15
CA THR A 79 -0.82 1.40 -0.99
C THR A 79 0.15 0.24 -0.72
N GLU A 80 -0.21 -0.65 0.19
CA GLU A 80 0.59 -1.84 0.49
C GLU A 80 0.81 -2.69 -0.76
N ALA A 81 -0.28 -2.98 -1.49
CA ALA A 81 -0.20 -3.80 -2.69
C ALA A 81 0.72 -3.17 -3.75
N GLY A 82 0.60 -1.85 -3.95
CA GLY A 82 1.44 -1.15 -4.90
C GLY A 82 2.91 -1.15 -4.52
N MET A 83 3.21 -0.93 -3.24
CA MET A 83 4.58 -0.91 -2.74
C MET A 83 5.20 -2.30 -2.78
N VAL A 84 4.44 -3.34 -2.43
CA VAL A 84 4.90 -4.73 -2.52
C VAL A 84 5.19 -5.10 -3.97
N GLY A 85 4.30 -4.73 -4.90
CA GLY A 85 4.52 -4.96 -6.32
C GLY A 85 5.79 -4.31 -6.84
N ALA A 86 6.02 -3.06 -6.46
CA ALA A 86 7.23 -2.33 -6.85
C ALA A 86 8.48 -2.99 -6.26
N LEU A 87 8.42 -3.44 -5.01
CA LEU A 87 9.53 -4.12 -4.35
C LEU A 87 9.87 -5.44 -5.06
N VAL A 88 8.85 -6.21 -5.41
CA VAL A 88 9.03 -7.48 -6.12
C VAL A 88 9.70 -7.23 -7.48
N ASP A 89 9.23 -6.22 -8.21
CA ASP A 89 9.78 -5.90 -9.52
C ASP A 89 11.23 -5.42 -9.45
N ARG A 90 11.53 -4.57 -8.49
CA ARG A 90 12.85 -3.92 -8.40
C ARG A 90 13.89 -4.79 -7.72
N LEU A 91 13.53 -5.46 -6.65
CA LEU A 91 14.49 -6.22 -5.84
C LEU A 91 14.56 -7.69 -6.27
N PHE A 92 13.43 -8.26 -6.64
CA PHE A 92 13.32 -9.70 -6.93
C PHE A 92 13.07 -10.00 -8.40
N ALA A 93 13.18 -8.99 -9.27
CA ALA A 93 13.00 -9.13 -10.71
C ALA A 93 11.69 -9.86 -11.09
N GLY A 94 10.62 -9.55 -10.35
CA GLY A 94 9.29 -10.12 -10.57
C GLY A 94 9.03 -11.44 -9.86
N ALA A 95 10.02 -11.98 -9.15
CA ALA A 95 9.86 -13.28 -8.47
C ALA A 95 9.26 -13.09 -7.06
N ALA A 96 7.94 -12.99 -7.00
CA ALA A 96 7.21 -12.78 -5.74
C ALA A 96 7.42 -13.93 -4.74
N ASP A 97 7.63 -15.15 -5.26
CA ASP A 97 7.89 -16.31 -4.42
C ASP A 97 9.19 -16.16 -3.61
N ARG A 98 10.16 -15.43 -4.13
CA ARG A 98 11.41 -15.17 -3.41
C ARG A 98 11.17 -14.22 -2.24
N LEU A 99 10.31 -13.22 -2.41
CA LEU A 99 9.92 -12.36 -1.30
C LEU A 99 9.24 -13.18 -0.20
N ALA A 100 8.30 -14.05 -0.58
CA ALA A 100 7.60 -14.90 0.37
C ALA A 100 8.59 -15.81 1.13
N ALA A 101 9.56 -16.38 0.42
CA ALA A 101 10.59 -17.24 1.03
C ALA A 101 11.41 -16.47 2.07
N HIS A 102 11.79 -15.22 1.77
CA HIS A 102 12.52 -14.38 2.72
C HIS A 102 11.72 -14.11 3.98
N LEU A 103 10.42 -13.87 3.86
CA LEU A 103 9.55 -13.62 5.00
C LEU A 103 9.42 -14.85 5.90
N VAL A 104 9.30 -16.03 5.28
CA VAL A 104 9.17 -17.29 6.01
C VAL A 104 10.47 -17.68 6.68
N GLU A 105 11.58 -17.64 5.93
CA GLU A 105 12.89 -18.05 6.44
C GLU A 105 13.51 -17.06 7.39
N GLY A 106 13.14 -15.77 7.28
CA GLY A 106 13.66 -14.71 8.11
C GLY A 106 13.11 -14.68 9.53
N GLY A 107 12.18 -15.55 9.88
CA GLY A 107 11.62 -15.64 11.22
C GLY A 107 10.69 -14.47 11.58
N GLN A 108 10.23 -13.71 10.60
CA GLN A 108 9.33 -12.57 10.83
C GLN A 108 7.90 -13.01 11.09
N LEU A 109 7.58 -14.27 10.77
CA LEU A 109 6.24 -14.81 10.93
C LEU A 109 6.21 -15.83 12.08
N ASN A 110 5.26 -15.62 13.00
CA ASN A 110 5.04 -16.58 14.08
C ASN A 110 4.22 -17.78 13.57
N PRO A 111 4.10 -18.87 14.36
CA PRO A 111 3.35 -20.06 13.90
C PRO A 111 1.90 -19.78 13.54
N THR A 112 1.23 -18.88 14.25
CA THR A 112 -0.17 -18.50 13.95
C THR A 112 -0.25 -17.82 12.59
N GLN A 113 0.65 -16.88 12.34
CA GLN A 113 0.70 -16.15 11.06
C GLN A 113 1.02 -17.10 9.90
N LEU A 114 1.92 -18.05 10.11
CA LEU A 114 2.26 -19.05 9.09
C LEU A 114 1.04 -19.90 8.76
N ALA A 115 0.25 -20.30 9.76
CA ALA A 115 -0.96 -21.08 9.55
C ALA A 115 -2.00 -20.28 8.77
N GLU A 116 -2.18 -19.01 9.11
CA GLU A 116 -3.11 -18.12 8.39
C GLU A 116 -2.70 -17.93 6.94
N LEU A 117 -1.40 -17.74 6.68
CA LEU A 117 -0.88 -17.59 5.33
C LEU A 117 -1.08 -18.87 4.53
N ARG A 118 -0.90 -20.02 5.16
CA ARG A 118 -1.13 -21.31 4.51
C ARG A 118 -2.56 -21.44 4.02
N GLN A 119 -3.52 -21.01 4.84
CA GLN A 119 -4.93 -20.99 4.45
C GLN A 119 -5.18 -20.05 3.27
N LEU A 120 -4.57 -18.86 3.30
CA LEU A 120 -4.71 -17.89 2.20
C LEU A 120 -4.15 -18.45 0.90
N ILE A 121 -3.01 -19.13 0.95
CA ILE A 121 -2.39 -19.75 -0.22
C ILE A 121 -3.33 -20.81 -0.80
N ASP A 122 -3.90 -21.67 0.05
CA ASP A 122 -4.81 -22.69 -0.38
C ASP A 122 -6.07 -22.13 -1.03
N GLN A 123 -6.62 -21.05 -0.46
CA GLN A 123 -7.79 -20.36 -1.02
C GLN A 123 -7.49 -19.74 -2.37
N GLN A 124 -6.33 -19.10 -2.51
CA GLN A 124 -5.94 -18.48 -3.78
C GLN A 124 -5.67 -19.53 -4.86
N SER A 125 -5.05 -20.63 -4.51
CA SER A 125 -4.83 -21.73 -5.44
C SER A 125 -6.14 -22.28 -5.99
N SER A 126 -7.15 -22.49 -5.13
CA SER A 126 -8.47 -22.95 -5.55
C SER A 126 -9.16 -21.93 -6.46
N SER A 127 -9.09 -20.65 -6.13
CA SER A 127 -9.67 -19.58 -6.94
C SER A 127 -9.00 -19.48 -8.31
N THR A 128 -7.68 -19.58 -8.35
CA THR A 128 -6.91 -19.52 -9.59
C THR A 128 -7.23 -20.71 -10.50
N ASP A 129 -7.34 -21.88 -9.94
CA ASP A 129 -7.71 -23.09 -10.69
C ASP A 129 -9.11 -22.95 -11.31
N LYS A 130 -10.07 -22.40 -10.58
CA LYS A 130 -11.40 -22.13 -11.10
C LYS A 130 -11.38 -21.13 -12.23
N LYS A 131 -10.63 -20.04 -12.09
CA LYS A 131 -10.48 -19.03 -13.13
C LYS A 131 -9.82 -19.61 -14.39
N ASN A 132 -8.78 -20.38 -14.22
CA ASN A 132 -8.09 -21.01 -15.34
C ASN A 132 -8.99 -22.00 -16.08
N ALA A 133 -9.77 -22.78 -15.35
CA ALA A 133 -10.75 -23.70 -15.94
C ALA A 133 -11.80 -22.96 -16.78
N ILE A 134 -12.33 -21.87 -16.26
CA ILE A 134 -13.33 -21.05 -16.97
C ILE A 134 -12.70 -20.42 -18.23
N THR A 135 -11.48 -19.91 -18.14
CA THR A 135 -10.76 -19.30 -19.25
C THR A 135 -10.49 -20.32 -20.35
N LYS A 136 -10.05 -21.52 -19.99
CA LYS A 136 -9.81 -22.61 -20.95
C LYS A 136 -11.09 -23.02 -21.67
N THR A 137 -12.21 -23.09 -20.95
CA THR A 137 -13.51 -23.41 -21.52
C THR A 137 -13.94 -22.36 -22.54
N ARG A 138 -13.74 -21.09 -22.23
CA ARG A 138 -14.08 -19.97 -23.16
C ARG A 138 -13.22 -20.01 -24.42
N LYS A 139 -11.91 -20.27 -24.28
CA LYS A 139 -11.01 -20.40 -25.42
C LYS A 139 -11.42 -21.56 -26.32
N HIS A 140 -11.77 -22.68 -25.71
CA HIS A 140 -12.19 -23.88 -26.47
C HIS A 140 -13.47 -23.61 -27.28
N LYS A 141 -14.44 -22.88 -26.71
CA LYS A 141 -15.65 -22.49 -27.42
C LYS A 141 -15.35 -21.53 -28.56
N GLY A 142 -14.40 -20.64 -28.40
CA GLY A 142 -13.95 -19.73 -29.45
C GLY A 142 -13.34 -20.47 -30.63
N ASP A 143 -12.52 -21.45 -30.35
CA ASP A 143 -11.87 -22.25 -31.38
C ASP A 143 -12.85 -23.10 -32.19
N SER A 144 -13.93 -23.55 -31.59
CA SER A 144 -14.92 -24.38 -32.27
C SER A 144 -15.75 -23.63 -33.28
N LYS A 145 -15.73 -22.30 -33.29
CA LYS A 145 -16.43 -21.45 -34.27
C LYS A 145 -15.55 -21.00 -35.41
N GLY A 146 -14.25 -21.29 -35.35
CA GLY A 146 -13.30 -20.95 -36.41
C GLY A 146 -13.34 -21.96 -37.61
#